data_999a7b3cab2db757e1fadb67589199be
#
_entry.id   999a7b3cab2db757e1fadb67589199be
#
_cell.length_a   1.000
_cell.length_b   1.000
_cell.length_c   1.000
_cell.angle_alpha   90.00
_cell.angle_beta   90.00
_cell.angle_gamma   90.00
#
_symmetry.space_group_name_H-M   'P 1'
#
loop_
_entity.id
_entity.type
_entity.pdbx_description
1 polymer ?
#
loop_
_entity_poly.entity_id
_entity_poly.type
_entity_poly.pdbx_seq_one_letter_code
_entity_poly.pdbx_strand_id
1 'polypeptide(L)'
;MDSDELKKLRGLYHSILDQQRILAAVDFKGAANIPKAAVLPLLSEFAQLNREFRDLVPPFEDSQYRIVDHVGKLYYSYAGVLSYASMACGRLKISIEQPLDRPVTEVRQFAFINDANIRRIIERDYDEIQRAYISNCWKSVIILCGGAIEAILTDLLVANDTEAKQAKSAPNKPDITRWDLCELINVAVELKRVTEGVEKLSHSIREYRNLVHPGNEIRQKLYFDAEEAKISLEVLNILHRDLSK
;
A
#
# COMPACT_ATOMS: atom_id res chain seq x y z
N MET A 1 16.14 -3.71 4.20
CA MET A 1 15.92 -2.44 4.92
C MET A 1 14.76 -2.70 5.86
N ASP A 2 14.93 -2.45 7.14
CA ASP A 2 13.84 -2.63 8.10
C ASP A 2 12.86 -1.44 8.08
N SER A 3 11.77 -1.53 8.88
CA SER A 3 10.73 -0.50 8.93
C SER A 3 11.27 0.86 9.39
N ASP A 4 12.23 0.87 10.29
CA ASP A 4 12.81 2.12 10.82
C ASP A 4 13.76 2.76 9.82
N GLU A 5 14.54 1.96 9.10
CA GLU A 5 15.38 2.43 7.99
C GLU A 5 14.51 3.03 6.87
N LEU A 6 13.41 2.38 6.51
CA LEU A 6 12.47 2.89 5.50
C LEU A 6 11.84 4.21 5.92
N LYS A 7 11.49 4.36 7.21
CA LYS A 7 10.96 5.61 7.77
C LYS A 7 11.99 6.74 7.69
N LYS A 8 13.24 6.46 8.05
CA LYS A 8 14.35 7.42 7.93
C LYS A 8 14.58 7.82 6.48
N LEU A 9 14.58 6.84 5.55
CA LEU A 9 14.76 7.08 4.12
C LEU A 9 13.65 7.98 3.54
N ARG A 10 12.39 7.74 3.91
CA ARG A 10 11.26 8.60 3.54
C ARG A 10 11.40 10.02 4.08
N GLY A 11 11.78 10.15 5.34
CA GLY A 11 12.05 11.45 5.96
C GLY A 11 13.11 12.23 5.19
N LEU A 12 14.24 11.61 4.89
CA LEU A 12 15.33 12.22 4.14
C LEU A 12 14.94 12.57 2.71
N TYR A 13 14.19 11.71 2.02
CA TYR A 13 13.64 12.00 0.69
C TYR A 13 12.79 13.28 0.68
N HIS A 14 11.84 13.39 1.61
CA HIS A 14 10.97 14.57 1.68
C HIS A 14 11.75 15.82 2.05
N SER A 15 12.71 15.73 2.96
CA SER A 15 13.55 16.85 3.35
C SER A 15 14.38 17.38 2.17
N ILE A 16 15.05 16.50 1.41
CA ILE A 16 15.81 16.88 0.22
C ILE A 16 14.88 17.51 -0.83
N LEU A 17 13.70 16.92 -1.09
CA LEU A 17 12.74 17.41 -2.07
C LEU A 17 12.24 18.82 -1.71
N ASP A 18 11.94 19.08 -0.45
CA ASP A 18 11.46 20.38 0.01
C ASP A 18 12.54 21.43 -0.06
N GLN A 19 13.77 21.11 0.38
CA GLN A 19 14.91 22.02 0.27
C GLN A 19 15.29 22.32 -1.19
N GLN A 20 15.16 21.33 -2.08
CA GLN A 20 15.35 21.53 -3.52
C GLN A 20 14.31 22.50 -4.08
N ARG A 21 13.03 22.37 -3.70
CA ARG A 21 11.96 23.29 -4.13
C ARG A 21 12.19 24.70 -3.62
N ILE A 22 12.58 24.84 -2.36
CA ILE A 22 12.91 26.13 -1.77
C ILE A 22 14.07 26.79 -2.54
N LEU A 23 15.14 26.05 -2.80
CA LEU A 23 16.30 26.55 -3.52
C LEU A 23 15.94 26.93 -4.98
N ALA A 24 15.12 26.11 -5.64
CA ALA A 24 14.67 26.36 -7.03
C ALA A 24 13.74 27.57 -7.15
N ALA A 25 13.03 27.93 -6.07
CA ALA A 25 12.14 29.08 -6.03
C ALA A 25 12.88 30.41 -5.79
N VAL A 26 14.15 30.37 -5.38
CA VAL A 26 14.95 31.58 -5.13
C VAL A 26 15.48 32.12 -6.46
N ASP A 27 15.15 33.36 -6.78
CA ASP A 27 15.72 34.07 -7.94
C ASP A 27 17.14 34.56 -7.62
N PHE A 28 18.12 33.89 -8.13
CA PHE A 28 19.52 34.30 -8.05
C PHE A 28 19.95 35.23 -9.21
N LYS A 29 18.99 35.86 -9.93
CA LYS A 29 19.23 36.81 -11.04
C LYS A 29 20.13 36.20 -12.13
N GLY A 30 19.89 34.94 -12.46
CA GLY A 30 20.66 34.23 -13.49
C GLY A 30 22.09 33.83 -13.05
N ALA A 31 22.42 33.92 -11.77
CA ALA A 31 23.75 33.55 -11.30
C ALA A 31 23.98 32.02 -11.46
N ALA A 32 25.10 31.69 -12.12
CA ALA A 32 25.53 30.29 -12.26
C ALA A 32 26.00 29.70 -10.92
N ASN A 33 26.46 30.55 -9.99
CA ASN A 33 27.04 30.15 -8.70
C ASN A 33 26.32 30.85 -7.55
N ILE A 34 26.01 30.11 -6.51
CA ILE A 34 25.26 30.57 -5.34
C ILE A 34 26.10 30.46 -4.06
N PRO A 35 25.92 31.37 -3.08
CA PRO A 35 26.70 31.34 -1.85
C PRO A 35 26.41 30.06 -1.03
N LYS A 36 27.41 29.58 -0.29
CA LYS A 36 27.31 28.41 0.56
C LYS A 36 26.10 28.46 1.51
N ALA A 37 25.78 29.61 2.05
CA ALA A 37 24.64 29.77 2.97
C ALA A 37 23.29 29.36 2.35
N ALA A 38 23.12 29.56 1.04
CA ALA A 38 21.89 29.21 0.34
C ALA A 38 21.74 27.69 0.13
N VAL A 39 22.84 26.95 0.04
CA VAL A 39 22.84 25.50 -0.17
C VAL A 39 23.06 24.70 1.11
N LEU A 40 23.39 25.37 2.21
CA LEU A 40 23.74 24.70 3.47
C LEU A 40 22.70 23.67 3.96
N PRO A 41 21.38 23.93 3.89
CA PRO A 41 20.38 22.92 4.25
C PRO A 41 20.50 21.65 3.41
N LEU A 42 20.61 21.75 2.08
CA LEU A 42 20.80 20.60 1.19
C LEU A 42 22.13 19.88 1.46
N LEU A 43 23.21 20.58 1.73
CA LEU A 43 24.49 19.96 2.05
C LEU A 43 24.42 19.14 3.34
N SER A 44 23.63 19.55 4.32
CA SER A 44 23.36 18.79 5.54
C SER A 44 22.65 17.46 5.22
N GLU A 45 21.60 17.51 4.39
CA GLU A 45 20.88 16.30 3.97
C GLU A 45 21.76 15.36 3.13
N PHE A 46 22.57 15.91 2.22
CA PHE A 46 23.53 15.11 1.44
C PHE A 46 24.59 14.46 2.33
N ALA A 47 25.04 15.13 3.38
CA ALA A 47 25.96 14.54 4.34
C ALA A 47 25.32 13.38 5.13
N GLN A 48 24.03 13.48 5.46
CA GLN A 48 23.29 12.39 6.08
C GLN A 48 23.11 11.23 5.08
N LEU A 49 22.73 11.52 3.84
CA LEU A 49 22.58 10.54 2.76
C LEU A 49 23.88 9.76 2.53
N ASN A 50 25.02 10.45 2.47
CA ASN A 50 26.35 9.82 2.32
C ASN A 50 26.71 8.90 3.49
N ARG A 51 26.23 9.19 4.70
CA ARG A 51 26.54 8.36 5.89
C ARG A 51 25.63 7.14 5.99
N GLU A 52 24.32 7.33 5.77
CA GLU A 52 23.32 6.32 6.10
C GLU A 52 22.88 5.49 4.90
N PHE A 53 22.93 6.06 3.68
CA PHE A 53 22.36 5.45 2.46
C PHE A 53 23.31 5.51 1.25
N ARG A 54 24.61 5.45 1.49
CA ARG A 54 25.66 5.55 0.45
C ARG A 54 25.54 4.51 -0.68
N ASP A 55 24.94 3.36 -0.38
CA ASP A 55 24.78 2.27 -1.35
C ASP A 55 23.58 2.49 -2.30
N LEU A 56 22.66 3.38 -1.93
CA LEU A 56 21.47 3.72 -2.72
C LEU A 56 21.74 4.87 -3.69
N VAL A 57 22.58 5.82 -3.29
CA VAL A 57 22.85 7.04 -4.07
C VAL A 57 24.35 7.26 -4.09
N PRO A 58 24.95 7.56 -5.26
CA PRO A 58 26.36 7.97 -5.33
C PRO A 58 26.62 9.13 -4.37
N PRO A 59 27.76 9.14 -3.65
CA PRO A 59 28.02 10.17 -2.67
C PRO A 59 28.08 11.57 -3.29
N PHE A 60 27.59 12.55 -2.56
CA PHE A 60 27.81 13.96 -2.91
C PHE A 60 29.26 14.32 -2.58
N GLU A 61 30.02 14.58 -3.63
CA GLU A 61 31.41 15.03 -3.47
C GLU A 61 31.47 16.55 -3.53
N ASP A 62 31.61 17.19 -2.38
CA ASP A 62 31.62 18.65 -2.22
C ASP A 62 32.59 19.34 -3.19
N SER A 63 33.75 18.74 -3.43
CA SER A 63 34.76 19.29 -4.35
C SER A 63 34.31 19.42 -5.80
N GLN A 64 33.36 18.63 -6.27
CA GLN A 64 32.87 18.69 -7.64
C GLN A 64 31.95 19.90 -7.89
N TYR A 65 31.31 20.39 -6.85
CA TYR A 65 30.29 21.43 -6.93
C TYR A 65 30.75 22.77 -6.33
N ARG A 66 31.82 22.72 -5.57
CA ARG A 66 32.38 23.86 -4.84
C ARG A 66 33.25 24.72 -5.73
N ILE A 67 33.04 26.03 -5.65
CA ILE A 67 33.78 27.06 -6.39
C ILE A 67 34.31 28.07 -5.38
N VAL A 68 35.59 28.38 -5.48
CA VAL A 68 36.23 29.42 -4.67
C VAL A 68 36.58 30.55 -5.57
N ASP A 69 36.16 31.79 -5.25
CA ASP A 69 36.47 32.96 -6.02
C ASP A 69 37.91 33.46 -5.72
N HIS A 70 38.35 34.50 -6.43
CA HIS A 70 39.67 35.07 -6.30
C HIS A 70 39.95 35.76 -4.94
N VAL A 71 38.89 35.92 -4.12
CA VAL A 71 39.00 36.49 -2.76
C VAL A 71 38.89 35.41 -1.69
N GLY A 72 38.76 34.14 -2.10
CA GLY A 72 38.62 33.01 -1.20
C GLY A 72 37.20 32.76 -0.70
N LYS A 73 36.22 33.42 -1.25
CA LYS A 73 34.81 33.22 -0.89
C LYS A 73 34.24 32.02 -1.58
N LEU A 74 33.46 31.22 -0.80
CA LEU A 74 32.96 29.93 -1.21
C LEU A 74 31.56 30.03 -1.84
N TYR A 75 31.45 29.47 -3.03
CA TYR A 75 30.20 29.32 -3.79
C TYR A 75 30.00 27.87 -4.22
N TYR A 76 28.80 27.57 -4.68
CA TYR A 76 28.43 26.27 -5.26
C TYR A 76 27.78 26.45 -6.62
N SER A 77 28.03 25.51 -7.53
CA SER A 77 27.31 25.46 -8.80
C SER A 77 25.82 25.23 -8.55
N TYR A 78 24.99 26.22 -8.91
CA TYR A 78 23.53 26.14 -8.72
C TYR A 78 22.93 24.95 -9.47
N ALA A 79 23.24 24.85 -10.77
CA ALA A 79 22.77 23.74 -11.61
C ALA A 79 23.29 22.38 -11.10
N GLY A 80 24.53 22.31 -10.67
CA GLY A 80 25.14 21.09 -10.14
C GLY A 80 24.44 20.58 -8.87
N VAL A 81 24.21 21.47 -7.90
CA VAL A 81 23.51 21.11 -6.65
C VAL A 81 22.08 20.66 -6.91
N LEU A 82 21.34 21.36 -7.75
CA LEU A 82 19.96 20.97 -8.12
C LEU A 82 19.93 19.66 -8.90
N SER A 83 20.88 19.44 -9.80
CA SER A 83 20.97 18.18 -10.57
C SER A 83 21.25 17.00 -9.64
N TYR A 84 22.17 17.14 -8.68
CA TYR A 84 22.43 16.11 -7.69
C TYR A 84 21.19 15.84 -6.82
N ALA A 85 20.53 16.89 -6.31
CA ALA A 85 19.31 16.74 -5.52
C ALA A 85 18.20 15.99 -6.30
N SER A 86 18.01 16.31 -7.58
CA SER A 86 17.05 15.63 -8.46
C SER A 86 17.41 14.16 -8.66
N MET A 87 18.67 13.84 -8.91
CA MET A 87 19.17 12.47 -9.06
C MET A 87 19.00 11.70 -7.76
N ALA A 88 19.37 12.27 -6.61
CA ALA A 88 19.22 11.68 -5.31
C ALA A 88 17.74 11.37 -5.00
N CYS A 89 16.85 12.35 -5.18
CA CYS A 89 15.40 12.15 -5.02
C CYS A 89 14.87 11.04 -5.93
N GLY A 90 15.29 10.99 -7.19
CA GLY A 90 14.88 9.93 -8.11
C GLY A 90 15.27 8.53 -7.63
N ARG A 91 16.52 8.36 -7.15
CA ARG A 91 16.99 7.07 -6.63
C ARG A 91 16.34 6.69 -5.31
N LEU A 92 16.20 7.64 -4.38
CA LEU A 92 15.51 7.40 -3.12
C LEU A 92 14.05 7.02 -3.33
N LYS A 93 13.37 7.71 -4.26
CA LYS A 93 12.00 7.39 -4.66
C LYS A 93 11.88 5.95 -5.16
N ILE A 94 12.77 5.53 -6.06
CA ILE A 94 12.81 4.14 -6.55
C ILE A 94 13.02 3.18 -5.38
N SER A 95 13.94 3.47 -4.45
CA SER A 95 14.22 2.61 -3.29
C SER A 95 13.07 2.59 -2.28
N ILE A 96 12.27 3.65 -2.18
CA ILE A 96 11.07 3.73 -1.35
C ILE A 96 9.89 3.00 -1.99
N GLU A 97 9.77 3.11 -3.32
CA GLU A 97 8.68 2.51 -4.12
C GLU A 97 9.00 1.08 -4.55
N GLN A 98 10.28 0.74 -4.72
CA GLN A 98 10.65 -0.66 -4.80
C GLN A 98 10.35 -1.28 -3.44
N PRO A 99 9.53 -2.32 -3.37
CA PRO A 99 9.46 -3.12 -2.17
C PRO A 99 10.86 -3.74 -1.99
N LEU A 100 11.64 -3.14 -1.09
CA LEU A 100 12.83 -3.74 -0.54
C LEU A 100 12.42 -5.05 0.08
N ASP A 101 12.92 -6.14 -0.48
CA ASP A 101 12.42 -7.45 -0.17
C ASP A 101 10.91 -7.36 0.07
N ARG A 102 10.15 -7.50 -1.01
CA ARG A 102 8.79 -8.00 -0.76
C ARG A 102 9.02 -9.10 0.26
N PRO A 103 8.49 -9.05 1.50
CA PRO A 103 8.30 -10.28 2.18
C PRO A 103 7.66 -11.08 1.09
N VAL A 104 8.29 -12.21 0.69
CA VAL A 104 7.77 -13.04 -0.38
C VAL A 104 6.33 -13.15 -0.02
N THR A 105 5.50 -12.35 -0.67
CA THR A 105 4.06 -12.39 -0.44
C THR A 105 3.83 -13.79 -0.88
N GLU A 106 3.58 -14.64 0.08
CA GLU A 106 3.33 -16.02 -0.16
C GLU A 106 2.37 -16.01 -1.32
N VAL A 107 2.81 -16.43 -2.51
CA VAL A 107 1.98 -16.39 -3.70
C VAL A 107 0.87 -17.35 -3.39
N ARG A 108 -0.17 -16.83 -2.80
CA ARG A 108 -1.29 -17.62 -2.34
C ARG A 108 -2.07 -18.02 -3.56
N GLN A 109 -2.06 -19.29 -3.85
CA GLN A 109 -2.85 -19.85 -4.93
C GLN A 109 -4.26 -20.11 -4.45
N PHE A 110 -5.25 -19.69 -5.21
CA PHE A 110 -6.67 -19.91 -4.95
C PHE A 110 -7.20 -21.02 -5.88
N ALA A 111 -6.52 -22.17 -5.85
CA ALA A 111 -6.80 -23.31 -6.74
C ALA A 111 -8.24 -23.86 -6.60
N PHE A 112 -8.89 -23.64 -5.45
CA PHE A 112 -10.26 -24.05 -5.18
C PHE A 112 -11.33 -23.21 -5.88
N ILE A 113 -10.98 -22.05 -6.47
CA ILE A 113 -11.92 -21.22 -7.24
C ILE A 113 -12.14 -21.87 -8.61
N ASN A 114 -13.40 -22.08 -8.96
CA ASN A 114 -13.79 -22.77 -10.19
C ASN A 114 -13.63 -21.90 -11.43
N ASP A 115 -14.07 -20.63 -11.37
CA ASP A 115 -13.94 -19.70 -12.50
C ASP A 115 -12.52 -19.14 -12.57
N ALA A 116 -11.85 -19.40 -13.69
CA ALA A 116 -10.46 -18.96 -13.93
C ALA A 116 -10.29 -17.44 -13.95
N ASN A 117 -11.33 -16.68 -14.36
CA ASN A 117 -11.28 -15.22 -14.36
C ASN A 117 -11.40 -14.68 -12.94
N ILE A 118 -12.34 -15.22 -12.14
CA ILE A 118 -12.49 -14.88 -10.73
C ILE A 118 -11.20 -15.22 -9.99
N ARG A 119 -10.61 -16.39 -10.20
CA ARG A 119 -9.34 -16.79 -9.60
C ARG A 119 -8.24 -15.76 -9.87
N ARG A 120 -8.04 -15.39 -11.13
CA ARG A 120 -7.02 -14.38 -11.51
C ARG A 120 -7.25 -13.02 -10.86
N ILE A 121 -8.53 -12.60 -10.73
CA ILE A 121 -8.89 -11.35 -10.04
C ILE A 121 -8.53 -11.45 -8.57
N ILE A 122 -8.91 -12.54 -7.89
CA ILE A 122 -8.65 -12.73 -6.45
C ILE A 122 -7.15 -12.81 -6.14
N GLU A 123 -6.37 -13.49 -6.96
CA GLU A 123 -4.90 -13.56 -6.81
C GLU A 123 -4.25 -12.18 -6.95
N ARG A 124 -4.70 -11.37 -7.92
CA ARG A 124 -4.28 -9.96 -8.07
C ARG A 124 -4.68 -9.12 -6.86
N ASP A 125 -5.94 -9.23 -6.44
CA ASP A 125 -6.48 -8.42 -5.33
C ASP A 125 -5.84 -8.83 -4.00
N TYR A 126 -5.51 -10.10 -3.81
CA TYR A 126 -4.75 -10.56 -2.64
C TYR A 126 -3.36 -9.93 -2.57
N ASP A 127 -2.63 -9.86 -3.69
CA ASP A 127 -1.34 -9.15 -3.75
C ASP A 127 -1.51 -7.64 -3.46
N GLU A 128 -2.61 -7.03 -3.92
CA GLU A 128 -2.93 -5.63 -3.62
C GLU A 128 -3.27 -5.42 -2.14
N ILE A 129 -4.03 -6.33 -1.52
CA ILE A 129 -4.33 -6.34 -0.09
C ILE A 129 -3.03 -6.35 0.73
N GLN A 130 -2.08 -7.23 0.39
CA GLN A 130 -0.80 -7.31 1.09
C GLN A 130 -0.01 -6.00 0.99
N ARG A 131 0.05 -5.39 -0.20
CA ARG A 131 0.69 -4.09 -0.39
C ARG A 131 0.00 -2.97 0.38
N ALA A 132 -1.32 -2.94 0.37
CA ALA A 132 -2.10 -1.96 1.12
C ALA A 132 -1.89 -2.11 2.63
N TYR A 133 -1.82 -3.36 3.13
CA TYR A 133 -1.57 -3.64 4.54
C TYR A 133 -0.19 -3.14 5.00
N ILE A 134 0.86 -3.46 4.24
CA ILE A 134 2.23 -2.98 4.50
C ILE A 134 2.31 -1.44 4.45
N SER A 135 1.50 -0.82 3.59
CA SER A 135 1.45 0.64 3.42
C SER A 135 0.54 1.35 4.42
N ASN A 136 -0.03 0.63 5.40
CA ASN A 136 -0.98 1.15 6.39
C ASN A 136 -2.24 1.79 5.77
N CYS A 137 -2.65 1.31 4.59
CA CYS A 137 -3.86 1.75 3.90
C CYS A 137 -5.08 0.95 4.39
N TRP A 138 -5.41 1.07 5.67
CA TRP A 138 -6.36 0.20 6.38
C TRP A 138 -7.73 0.10 5.72
N LYS A 139 -8.32 1.22 5.33
CA LYS A 139 -9.60 1.25 4.61
C LYS A 139 -9.55 0.44 3.31
N SER A 140 -8.46 0.56 2.54
CA SER A 140 -8.29 -0.20 1.29
C SER A 140 -8.20 -1.70 1.55
N VAL A 141 -7.48 -2.12 2.59
CA VAL A 141 -7.39 -3.53 3.01
C VAL A 141 -8.78 -4.09 3.29
N ILE A 142 -9.57 -3.40 4.10
CA ILE A 142 -10.90 -3.84 4.52
C ILE A 142 -11.84 -3.99 3.30
N ILE A 143 -11.86 -2.98 2.43
CA ILE A 143 -12.72 -2.99 1.23
C ILE A 143 -12.33 -4.13 0.28
N LEU A 144 -11.03 -4.30 0.02
CA LEU A 144 -10.53 -5.35 -0.87
C LEU A 144 -10.76 -6.75 -0.29
N CYS A 145 -10.52 -6.95 1.02
CA CYS A 145 -10.84 -8.21 1.69
C CYS A 145 -12.34 -8.56 1.56
N GLY A 146 -13.22 -7.58 1.81
CA GLY A 146 -14.66 -7.78 1.67
C GLY A 146 -15.07 -8.19 0.25
N GLY A 147 -14.52 -7.53 -0.77
CA GLY A 147 -14.74 -7.88 -2.17
C GLY A 147 -14.22 -9.27 -2.54
N ALA A 148 -13.01 -9.63 -2.06
CA ALA A 148 -12.42 -10.94 -2.29
C ALA A 148 -13.25 -12.06 -1.64
N ILE A 149 -13.68 -11.88 -0.39
CA ILE A 149 -14.54 -12.86 0.33
C ILE A 149 -15.86 -13.07 -0.41
N GLU A 150 -16.48 -11.97 -0.87
CA GLU A 150 -17.74 -12.06 -1.63
C GLU A 150 -17.57 -12.81 -2.94
N ALA A 151 -16.53 -12.52 -3.71
CA ALA A 151 -16.28 -13.19 -4.98
C ALA A 151 -15.96 -14.69 -4.78
N ILE A 152 -15.21 -15.06 -3.74
CA ILE A 152 -14.92 -16.46 -3.39
C ILE A 152 -16.21 -17.21 -3.02
N LEU A 153 -17.03 -16.63 -2.15
CA LEU A 153 -18.28 -17.26 -1.73
C LEU A 153 -19.29 -17.36 -2.86
N THR A 154 -19.36 -16.35 -3.74
CA THR A 154 -20.20 -16.39 -4.93
C THR A 154 -19.80 -17.55 -5.86
N ASP A 155 -18.51 -17.69 -6.19
CA ASP A 155 -18.01 -18.79 -7.02
C ASP A 155 -18.31 -20.16 -6.39
N LEU A 156 -18.07 -20.29 -5.08
CA LEU A 156 -18.36 -21.50 -4.32
C LEU A 156 -19.83 -21.91 -4.40
N LEU A 157 -20.76 -20.97 -4.17
CA LEU A 157 -22.19 -21.24 -4.13
C LEU A 157 -22.80 -21.38 -5.51
N VAL A 158 -22.29 -20.69 -6.51
CA VAL A 158 -22.68 -20.90 -7.93
C VAL A 158 -22.29 -22.29 -8.39
N ALA A 159 -21.11 -22.79 -8.02
CA ALA A 159 -20.69 -24.17 -8.31
C ALA A 159 -21.59 -25.22 -7.61
N ASN A 160 -22.31 -24.84 -6.56
CA ASN A 160 -23.25 -25.69 -5.81
C ASN A 160 -24.68 -25.13 -5.84
N ASP A 161 -25.12 -24.57 -6.98
CA ASP A 161 -26.32 -23.76 -7.14
C ASP A 161 -27.60 -24.40 -6.57
N THR A 162 -27.84 -25.68 -6.86
CA THR A 162 -29.04 -26.39 -6.40
C THR A 162 -29.08 -26.51 -4.86
N GLU A 163 -27.97 -26.90 -4.26
CA GLU A 163 -27.84 -27.07 -2.81
C GLU A 163 -27.93 -25.70 -2.10
N ALA A 164 -27.26 -24.69 -2.65
CA ALA A 164 -27.27 -23.32 -2.13
C ALA A 164 -28.68 -22.73 -2.11
N LYS A 165 -29.48 -22.89 -3.17
CA LYS A 165 -30.86 -22.38 -3.25
C LYS A 165 -31.85 -23.15 -2.37
N GLN A 166 -31.52 -24.38 -1.96
CA GLN A 166 -32.36 -25.17 -1.08
C GLN A 166 -32.00 -24.98 0.42
N ALA A 167 -30.94 -24.25 0.73
CA ALA A 167 -30.57 -23.95 2.10
C ALA A 167 -31.67 -23.10 2.79
N LYS A 168 -31.87 -23.32 4.11
CA LYS A 168 -32.89 -22.59 4.88
C LYS A 168 -32.62 -21.09 4.95
N SER A 169 -31.33 -20.71 4.96
CA SER A 169 -30.87 -19.32 4.96
C SER A 169 -30.81 -18.68 3.57
N ALA A 170 -31.15 -19.44 2.52
CA ALA A 170 -31.14 -18.90 1.16
C ALA A 170 -32.16 -17.77 1.00
N PRO A 171 -31.79 -16.64 0.40
CA PRO A 171 -32.71 -15.56 0.16
C PRO A 171 -33.69 -15.92 -0.99
N ASN A 172 -34.83 -15.26 -1.02
CA ASN A 172 -35.77 -15.40 -2.13
C ASN A 172 -35.30 -14.64 -3.39
N LYS A 173 -34.08 -14.98 -3.86
CA LYS A 173 -33.40 -14.41 -5.03
C LYS A 173 -32.89 -15.57 -5.89
N PRO A 174 -33.39 -15.75 -7.13
CA PRO A 174 -33.04 -16.92 -7.95
C PRO A 174 -31.59 -16.90 -8.46
N ASP A 175 -30.94 -15.72 -8.47
CA ASP A 175 -29.60 -15.53 -8.97
C ASP A 175 -28.62 -15.29 -7.81
N ILE A 176 -27.73 -16.26 -7.56
CA ILE A 176 -26.74 -16.23 -6.47
C ILE A 176 -25.78 -15.05 -6.63
N THR A 177 -25.50 -14.61 -7.85
CA THR A 177 -24.60 -13.45 -8.10
C THR A 177 -25.20 -12.12 -7.60
N ARG A 178 -26.47 -12.12 -7.20
CA ARG A 178 -27.17 -10.96 -6.61
C ARG A 178 -27.36 -11.07 -5.10
N TRP A 179 -26.83 -12.12 -4.50
CA TRP A 179 -26.89 -12.27 -3.06
C TRP A 179 -25.88 -11.30 -2.42
N ASP A 180 -26.25 -10.73 -1.30
CA ASP A 180 -25.31 -9.92 -0.55
C ASP A 180 -24.33 -10.79 0.25
N LEU A 181 -23.25 -10.20 0.73
CA LEU A 181 -22.22 -10.93 1.46
C LEU A 181 -22.75 -11.68 2.68
N CYS A 182 -23.79 -11.14 3.36
CA CYS A 182 -24.42 -11.81 4.49
C CYS A 182 -25.15 -13.09 4.08
N GLU A 183 -25.92 -12.99 3.01
CA GLU A 183 -26.67 -14.11 2.46
C GLU A 183 -25.70 -15.23 2.01
N LEU A 184 -24.60 -14.84 1.34
CA LEU A 184 -23.55 -15.77 0.92
C LEU A 184 -22.91 -16.50 2.11
N ILE A 185 -22.55 -15.76 3.15
CA ILE A 185 -21.90 -16.33 4.36
C ILE A 185 -22.86 -17.29 5.07
N ASN A 186 -24.11 -16.87 5.32
CA ASN A 186 -25.07 -17.67 6.05
C ASN A 186 -25.31 -19.01 5.35
N VAL A 187 -25.49 -19.00 4.03
CA VAL A 187 -25.66 -20.24 3.26
C VAL A 187 -24.40 -21.09 3.25
N ALA A 188 -23.22 -20.51 3.08
CA ALA A 188 -21.97 -21.26 3.08
C ALA A 188 -21.69 -21.94 4.44
N VAL A 189 -22.05 -21.28 5.56
CA VAL A 189 -21.95 -21.86 6.91
C VAL A 189 -22.97 -22.96 7.11
N GLU A 190 -24.25 -22.75 6.73
CA GLU A 190 -25.30 -23.76 6.82
C GLU A 190 -24.92 -25.03 6.06
N LEU A 191 -24.34 -24.88 4.88
CA LEU A 191 -23.83 -25.99 4.05
C LEU A 191 -22.49 -26.56 4.54
N LYS A 192 -21.96 -26.06 5.66
CA LYS A 192 -20.68 -26.48 6.25
C LYS A 192 -19.49 -26.37 5.29
N ARG A 193 -19.56 -25.47 4.32
CA ARG A 193 -18.47 -25.18 3.38
C ARG A 193 -17.39 -24.32 4.03
N VAL A 194 -17.78 -23.50 5.01
CA VAL A 194 -16.89 -22.68 5.82
C VAL A 194 -17.23 -22.82 7.30
N THR A 195 -16.27 -22.52 8.17
CA THR A 195 -16.45 -22.63 9.62
C THR A 195 -17.28 -21.47 10.18
N GLU A 196 -17.95 -21.67 11.33
CA GLU A 196 -18.66 -20.62 12.07
C GLU A 196 -17.76 -19.44 12.47
N GLY A 197 -16.43 -19.62 12.47
CA GLY A 197 -15.47 -18.55 12.68
C GLY A 197 -15.57 -17.47 11.61
N VAL A 198 -15.83 -17.84 10.36
CA VAL A 198 -16.07 -16.89 9.26
C VAL A 198 -17.33 -16.08 9.52
N GLU A 199 -18.42 -16.70 9.95
CA GLU A 199 -19.67 -16.01 10.27
C GLU A 199 -19.49 -14.96 11.37
N LYS A 200 -18.89 -15.33 12.50
CA LYS A 200 -18.73 -14.48 13.67
C LYS A 200 -17.86 -13.24 13.38
N LEU A 201 -16.81 -13.38 12.58
CA LEU A 201 -15.90 -12.31 12.21
C LEU A 201 -16.42 -11.47 11.03
N SER A 202 -17.30 -12.03 10.20
CA SER A 202 -17.80 -11.38 8.99
C SER A 202 -18.82 -10.27 9.27
N HIS A 203 -19.42 -10.23 10.45
CA HIS A 203 -20.35 -9.16 10.79
C HIS A 203 -19.70 -7.76 10.66
N SER A 204 -18.44 -7.63 11.07
CA SER A 204 -17.68 -6.39 10.92
C SER A 204 -17.37 -6.09 9.44
N ILE A 205 -16.95 -7.10 8.67
CA ILE A 205 -16.58 -6.93 7.26
C ILE A 205 -17.76 -6.51 6.40
N ARG A 206 -18.95 -6.96 6.73
CA ARG A 206 -20.21 -6.65 6.02
C ARG A 206 -20.54 -5.16 6.06
N GLU A 207 -20.36 -4.52 7.20
CA GLU A 207 -20.57 -3.10 7.35
C GLU A 207 -19.50 -2.31 6.59
N TYR A 208 -18.27 -2.78 6.61
CA TYR A 208 -17.11 -2.13 6.01
C TYR A 208 -17.10 -2.17 4.48
N ARG A 209 -17.64 -3.21 3.82
CA ARG A 209 -17.76 -3.23 2.35
C ARG A 209 -18.62 -2.08 1.81
N ASN A 210 -19.65 -1.69 2.53
CA ASN A 210 -20.52 -0.57 2.14
C ASN A 210 -19.87 0.80 2.25
N LEU A 211 -18.62 0.86 2.72
CA LEU A 211 -17.83 2.07 2.94
C LEU A 211 -17.11 2.60 1.69
N VAL A 212 -17.28 1.94 0.56
CA VAL A 212 -16.98 2.54 -0.76
C VAL A 212 -17.70 3.89 -0.91
N HIS A 213 -18.84 4.06 -0.20
CA HIS A 213 -19.62 5.30 -0.21
C HIS A 213 -19.27 6.19 1.01
N PRO A 214 -18.60 7.33 0.83
CA PRO A 214 -18.22 8.24 1.93
C PRO A 214 -19.40 8.66 2.84
N GLY A 215 -20.60 8.73 2.29
CA GLY A 215 -21.81 9.03 3.06
C GLY A 215 -22.16 7.97 4.11
N ASN A 216 -21.77 6.72 3.93
CA ASN A 216 -21.97 5.67 4.93
C ASN A 216 -20.96 5.80 6.08
N GLU A 217 -19.71 6.10 5.75
CA GLU A 217 -18.65 6.35 6.73
C GLU A 217 -19.03 7.48 7.71
N ILE A 218 -19.53 8.59 7.17
CA ILE A 218 -19.99 9.73 7.99
C ILE A 218 -21.18 9.35 8.88
N ARG A 219 -22.17 8.63 8.35
CA ARG A 219 -23.38 8.25 9.08
C ARG A 219 -23.11 7.26 10.22
N GLN A 220 -22.21 6.31 9.98
CA GLN A 220 -21.94 5.21 10.92
C GLN A 220 -20.78 5.51 11.86
N LYS A 221 -20.05 6.62 11.67
CA LYS A 221 -18.88 7.03 12.47
C LYS A 221 -17.84 5.92 12.61
N LEU A 222 -17.57 5.24 11.49
CA LEU A 222 -16.64 4.11 11.50
C LEU A 222 -15.20 4.59 11.49
N TYR A 223 -14.36 3.91 12.23
CA TYR A 223 -12.92 4.09 12.25
C TYR A 223 -12.27 2.91 11.52
N PHE A 224 -11.20 3.21 10.79
CA PHE A 224 -10.41 2.20 10.09
C PHE A 224 -9.00 2.24 10.65
N ASP A 225 -8.70 1.30 11.49
CA ASP A 225 -7.37 1.14 12.05
C ASP A 225 -6.74 -0.22 11.66
N ALA A 226 -5.58 -0.49 12.25
CA ALA A 226 -4.80 -1.69 11.97
C ALA A 226 -5.53 -2.95 12.46
N GLU A 227 -6.33 -2.87 13.51
CA GLU A 227 -7.04 -3.99 14.12
C GLU A 227 -8.17 -4.47 13.20
N GLU A 228 -9.03 -3.57 12.68
CA GLU A 228 -10.07 -3.94 11.73
C GLU A 228 -9.49 -4.47 10.42
N ALA A 229 -8.41 -3.89 9.93
CA ALA A 229 -7.72 -4.38 8.74
C ALA A 229 -7.16 -5.79 8.97
N LYS A 230 -6.59 -6.06 10.14
CA LYS A 230 -6.09 -7.38 10.53
C LYS A 230 -7.21 -8.40 10.64
N ILE A 231 -8.33 -8.05 11.27
CA ILE A 231 -9.51 -8.92 11.37
C ILE A 231 -10.01 -9.30 9.96
N SER A 232 -10.12 -8.31 9.05
CA SER A 232 -10.57 -8.55 7.69
C SER A 232 -9.64 -9.50 6.92
N LEU A 233 -8.33 -9.33 7.07
CA LEU A 233 -7.33 -10.21 6.49
C LEU A 233 -7.40 -11.62 7.08
N GLU A 234 -7.60 -11.77 8.40
CA GLU A 234 -7.71 -13.08 9.06
C GLU A 234 -8.96 -13.83 8.60
N VAL A 235 -10.09 -13.16 8.35
CA VAL A 235 -11.28 -13.82 7.78
C VAL A 235 -10.98 -14.37 6.38
N LEU A 236 -10.30 -13.60 5.54
CA LEU A 236 -9.88 -14.08 4.21
C LEU A 236 -8.92 -15.28 4.33
N ASN A 237 -8.01 -15.26 5.32
CA ASN A 237 -7.08 -16.36 5.60
C ASN A 237 -7.82 -17.63 6.06
N ILE A 238 -8.80 -17.47 6.94
CA ILE A 238 -9.63 -18.58 7.43
C ILE A 238 -10.43 -19.20 6.26
N LEU A 239 -11.05 -18.35 5.44
CA LEU A 239 -11.79 -18.79 4.26
C LEU A 239 -10.90 -19.57 3.29
N HIS A 240 -9.72 -19.05 2.99
CA HIS A 240 -8.74 -19.75 2.16
C HIS A 240 -8.37 -21.12 2.75
N ARG A 241 -8.05 -21.17 4.04
CA ARG A 241 -7.73 -22.44 4.74
C ARG A 241 -8.87 -23.44 4.67
N ASP A 242 -10.11 -22.98 4.87
CA ASP A 242 -11.28 -23.87 4.92
C ASP A 242 -11.60 -24.47 3.53
N LEU A 243 -11.34 -23.72 2.45
CA LEU A 243 -11.61 -24.14 1.08
C LEU A 243 -10.42 -24.82 0.37
N SER A 244 -9.21 -24.75 0.94
CA SER A 244 -8.01 -25.41 0.39
C SER A 244 -7.83 -26.86 0.88
N LYS A 245 -8.79 -27.43 1.60
CA LYS A 245 -8.78 -28.82 2.06
C LYS A 245 -9.34 -29.71 0.95
#